data_0b761990765f624c192e5820e1f60dc0
#
_entry.id   0b761990765f624c192e5820e1f60dc0
#
_cell.length_a   1.000
_cell.length_b   1.000
_cell.length_c   1.000
_cell.angle_alpha   90.00
_cell.angle_beta   90.00
_cell.angle_gamma   90.00
#
_symmetry.space_group_name_H-M   'P 1'
#
loop_
_entity.id
_entity.type
_entity.pdbx_description
1 polymer ?
#
loop_
_entity_poly.entity_id
_entity_poly.type
_entity_poly.pdbx_seq_one_letter_code
_entity_poly.pdbx_strand_id
1 'polypeptide(L)'
;TLKEQGKLEEAIEAYNKALAIKPDHASAQHIVSSLTGKTTTSAPRKYVENLFDGYAKKFEQSLVGNLEYKTPKMLTDVVVKEHGGGLLGSVLDLGCGTGLIGSEIKDFCTNLEGIDLSKEMLKLANAKNVYDQLSHSDIIEYLSNEELNFDYFISTDVFIYVGELSDVFRLIKWKNKRAGKLVFSTEHTELDGFQLEKTGRYSHSKTY
;
A
#
# COMPACT_ATOMS: atom_id res chain seq x y z
N THR A 1 -1.52 12.25 19.22
CA THR A 1 -2.06 13.46 18.56
C THR A 1 -3.47 13.76 19.06
N LEU A 2 -4.02 14.96 18.78
CA LEU A 2 -5.42 15.31 19.10
C LEU A 2 -6.40 14.33 18.45
N LYS A 3 -6.12 13.92 17.21
CA LYS A 3 -6.91 12.91 16.49
C LYS A 3 -6.95 11.57 17.25
N GLU A 4 -5.84 11.07 17.74
CA GLU A 4 -5.75 9.81 18.53
C GLU A 4 -6.48 9.91 19.88
N GLN A 5 -6.58 11.13 20.42
CA GLN A 5 -7.35 11.41 21.64
C GLN A 5 -8.87 11.56 21.38
N GLY A 6 -9.33 11.41 20.13
CA GLY A 6 -10.71 11.59 19.74
C GLY A 6 -11.18 13.06 19.67
N LYS A 7 -10.27 14.02 19.83
CA LYS A 7 -10.55 15.48 19.79
C LYS A 7 -10.56 15.98 18.35
N LEU A 8 -11.57 15.53 17.58
CA LEU A 8 -11.57 15.72 16.12
C LEU A 8 -11.70 17.19 15.71
N GLU A 9 -12.56 17.97 16.39
CA GLU A 9 -12.76 19.40 16.09
C GLU A 9 -11.49 20.21 16.37
N GLU A 10 -10.84 19.97 17.52
CA GLU A 10 -9.57 20.62 17.86
C GLU A 10 -8.47 20.22 16.86
N ALA A 11 -8.48 18.98 16.38
CA ALA A 11 -7.53 18.51 15.37
C ALA A 11 -7.75 19.23 14.02
N ILE A 12 -9.00 19.34 13.55
CA ILE A 12 -9.36 20.07 12.33
C ILE A 12 -8.91 21.54 12.43
N GLU A 13 -9.17 22.20 13.55
CA GLU A 13 -8.77 23.58 13.77
C GLU A 13 -7.23 23.74 13.71
N ALA A 14 -6.50 22.84 14.37
CA ALA A 14 -5.03 22.87 14.35
C ALA A 14 -4.46 22.66 12.93
N TYR A 15 -5.03 21.71 12.16
CA TYR A 15 -4.61 21.50 10.77
C TYR A 15 -4.98 22.68 9.88
N ASN A 16 -6.14 23.32 10.06
CA ASN A 16 -6.52 24.51 9.32
C ASN A 16 -5.60 25.70 9.61
N LYS A 17 -5.15 25.88 10.87
CA LYS A 17 -4.11 26.87 11.20
C LYS A 17 -2.79 26.58 10.48
N ALA A 18 -2.39 25.30 10.39
CA ALA A 18 -1.20 24.91 9.61
C ALA A 18 -1.38 25.20 8.11
N LEU A 19 -2.57 24.95 7.55
CA LEU A 19 -2.89 25.25 6.15
C LEU A 19 -2.97 26.75 5.85
N ALA A 20 -3.35 27.58 6.83
CA ALA A 20 -3.30 29.04 6.68
C ALA A 20 -1.86 29.54 6.52
N ILE A 21 -0.88 28.89 7.15
CA ILE A 21 0.54 29.22 7.06
C ILE A 21 1.15 28.59 5.79
N LYS A 22 0.80 27.34 5.51
CA LYS A 22 1.29 26.57 4.36
C LYS A 22 0.12 25.87 3.65
N PRO A 23 -0.53 26.56 2.67
CA PRO A 23 -1.71 26.01 1.99
C PRO A 23 -1.47 24.72 1.22
N ASP A 24 -0.26 24.48 0.74
CA ASP A 24 0.19 23.28 0.00
C ASP A 24 0.69 22.13 0.91
N HIS A 25 0.40 22.20 2.21
CA HIS A 25 0.80 21.13 3.14
C HIS A 25 -0.05 19.86 2.94
N ALA A 26 0.40 18.99 2.03
CA ALA A 26 -0.34 17.82 1.56
C ALA A 26 -0.87 16.90 2.69
N SER A 27 -0.06 16.65 3.73
CA SER A 27 -0.49 15.83 4.87
C SER A 27 -1.63 16.47 5.65
N ALA A 28 -1.59 17.79 5.85
CA ALA A 28 -2.67 18.49 6.56
C ALA A 28 -3.96 18.51 5.74
N GLN A 29 -3.85 18.76 4.41
CA GLN A 29 -5.00 18.68 3.49
C GLN A 29 -5.65 17.30 3.52
N HIS A 30 -4.85 16.22 3.47
CA HIS A 30 -5.35 14.85 3.50
C HIS A 30 -6.08 14.53 4.81
N ILE A 31 -5.49 14.89 5.95
CA ILE A 31 -6.11 14.64 7.26
C ILE A 31 -7.38 15.49 7.44
N VAL A 32 -7.40 16.76 7.03
CA VAL A 32 -8.62 17.57 7.06
C VAL A 32 -9.70 16.93 6.19
N SER A 33 -9.37 16.50 4.98
CA SER A 33 -10.32 15.81 4.08
C SER A 33 -10.90 14.57 4.76
N SER A 34 -10.05 13.72 5.37
CA SER A 34 -10.49 12.52 6.08
C SER A 34 -11.42 12.80 7.26
N LEU A 35 -11.15 13.88 8.01
CA LEU A 35 -11.96 14.25 9.20
C LEU A 35 -13.26 14.97 8.83
N THR A 36 -13.32 15.60 7.66
CA THR A 36 -14.52 16.32 7.17
C THR A 36 -15.38 15.51 6.20
N GLY A 37 -15.02 14.24 5.93
CA GLY A 37 -15.76 13.36 5.02
C GLY A 37 -15.58 13.68 3.53
N LYS A 38 -14.53 14.42 3.15
CA LYS A 38 -14.22 14.71 1.75
C LYS A 38 -13.33 13.61 1.18
N THR A 39 -13.89 12.72 0.39
CA THR A 39 -13.12 11.68 -0.31
C THR A 39 -12.26 12.29 -1.41
N THR A 40 -10.97 11.93 -1.43
CA THR A 40 -9.98 12.25 -2.47
C THR A 40 -9.62 10.96 -3.22
N THR A 41 -8.93 11.07 -4.37
CA THR A 41 -8.60 9.89 -5.20
C THR A 41 -7.44 9.06 -4.67
N SER A 42 -6.51 9.67 -3.94
CA SER A 42 -5.38 8.99 -3.30
C SER A 42 -4.81 9.81 -2.16
N ALA A 43 -4.13 9.16 -1.23
CA ALA A 43 -3.31 9.85 -0.25
C ALA A 43 -2.10 10.52 -0.95
N PRO A 44 -1.71 11.74 -0.53
CA PRO A 44 -0.55 12.39 -1.11
C PRO A 44 0.73 11.56 -0.90
N ARG A 45 1.52 11.38 -1.97
CA ARG A 45 2.78 10.61 -1.93
C ARG A 45 3.64 10.97 -0.71
N LYS A 46 3.85 12.28 -0.47
CA LYS A 46 4.69 12.75 0.64
C LYS A 46 4.10 12.43 2.02
N TYR A 47 2.78 12.34 2.14
CA TYR A 47 2.13 11.89 3.37
C TYR A 47 2.46 10.41 3.64
N VAL A 48 2.29 9.55 2.65
CA VAL A 48 2.56 8.10 2.76
C VAL A 48 4.05 7.84 3.03
N GLU A 49 4.94 8.48 2.27
CA GLU A 49 6.39 8.38 2.44
C GLU A 49 6.82 8.75 3.87
N ASN A 50 6.42 9.93 4.37
CA ASN A 50 6.77 10.37 5.72
C ASN A 50 6.19 9.47 6.81
N LEU A 51 4.98 8.96 6.61
CA LEU A 51 4.33 8.04 7.55
C LEU A 51 5.17 6.78 7.73
N PHE A 52 5.56 6.15 6.62
CA PHE A 52 6.29 4.88 6.65
C PHE A 52 7.77 5.04 6.96
N ASP A 53 8.44 6.10 6.52
CA ASP A 53 9.81 6.41 6.96
C ASP A 53 9.89 6.59 8.48
N GLY A 54 8.90 7.29 9.07
CA GLY A 54 8.85 7.48 10.52
C GLY A 54 8.48 6.22 11.31
N TYR A 55 7.76 5.30 10.67
CA TYR A 55 7.24 4.09 11.32
C TYR A 55 8.11 2.85 11.12
N ALA A 56 9.01 2.84 10.12
CA ALA A 56 9.76 1.67 9.69
C ALA A 56 10.41 0.88 10.83
N LYS A 57 11.12 1.55 11.75
CA LYS A 57 11.82 0.90 12.88
C LYS A 57 10.90 0.16 13.86
N LYS A 58 9.63 0.54 13.93
CA LYS A 58 8.65 -0.05 14.86
C LYS A 58 7.65 -0.94 14.13
N PHE A 59 7.69 -0.95 12.79
CA PHE A 59 6.66 -1.55 11.95
C PHE A 59 6.45 -3.03 12.28
N GLU A 60 7.49 -3.83 12.20
CA GLU A 60 7.37 -5.27 12.45
C GLU A 60 7.05 -5.59 13.92
N GLN A 61 7.68 -4.90 14.87
CA GLN A 61 7.36 -5.08 16.27
C GLN A 61 5.90 -4.76 16.56
N SER A 62 5.37 -3.72 15.94
CA SER A 62 3.99 -3.28 16.12
C SER A 62 2.99 -4.22 15.43
N LEU A 63 3.23 -4.60 14.18
CA LEU A 63 2.31 -5.43 13.40
C LEU A 63 2.43 -6.92 13.74
N VAL A 64 3.63 -7.47 13.70
CA VAL A 64 3.85 -8.90 13.91
C VAL A 64 3.80 -9.24 15.40
N GLY A 65 4.47 -8.43 16.23
CA GLY A 65 4.56 -8.69 17.67
C GLY A 65 3.26 -8.39 18.44
N ASN A 66 2.57 -7.26 18.12
CA ASN A 66 1.44 -6.80 18.91
C ASN A 66 0.08 -7.10 18.27
N LEU A 67 -0.04 -7.13 16.94
CA LEU A 67 -1.31 -7.26 16.20
C LEU A 67 -1.48 -8.62 15.52
N GLU A 68 -0.54 -9.56 15.68
CA GLU A 68 -0.59 -10.87 15.02
C GLU A 68 -0.92 -10.74 13.50
N TYR A 69 -0.26 -9.82 12.81
CA TYR A 69 -0.54 -9.50 11.43
C TYR A 69 -0.35 -10.71 10.51
N LYS A 70 -1.46 -11.25 10.01
CA LYS A 70 -1.52 -12.51 9.24
C LYS A 70 -1.78 -12.30 7.75
N THR A 71 -2.06 -11.07 7.31
CA THR A 71 -2.44 -10.79 5.90
C THR A 71 -1.39 -11.29 4.89
N PRO A 72 -0.06 -11.11 5.09
CA PRO A 72 0.95 -11.65 4.17
C PRO A 72 0.84 -13.16 3.97
N LYS A 73 0.75 -13.91 5.08
CA LYS A 73 0.60 -15.37 5.03
C LYS A 73 -0.72 -15.77 4.38
N MET A 74 -1.83 -15.16 4.77
CA MET A 74 -3.15 -15.48 4.20
C MET A 74 -3.18 -15.22 2.69
N LEU A 75 -2.60 -14.12 2.23
CA LEU A 75 -2.55 -13.78 0.81
C LEU A 75 -1.66 -14.78 0.05
N THR A 76 -0.51 -15.15 0.60
CA THR A 76 0.36 -16.19 0.04
C THR A 76 -0.37 -17.53 -0.07
N ASP A 77 -1.03 -17.98 0.99
CA ASP A 77 -1.80 -19.24 1.01
C ASP A 77 -2.89 -19.24 -0.08
N VAL A 78 -3.60 -18.12 -0.26
CA VAL A 78 -4.62 -17.98 -1.32
C VAL A 78 -3.98 -18.06 -2.71
N VAL A 79 -2.91 -17.30 -2.96
CA VAL A 79 -2.24 -17.27 -4.27
C VAL A 79 -1.70 -18.64 -4.65
N VAL A 80 -1.00 -19.33 -3.73
CA VAL A 80 -0.42 -20.65 -3.97
C VAL A 80 -1.51 -21.68 -4.23
N LYS A 81 -2.60 -21.65 -3.46
CA LYS A 81 -3.75 -22.53 -3.64
C LYS A 81 -4.44 -22.33 -4.99
N GLU A 82 -4.72 -21.09 -5.37
CA GLU A 82 -5.39 -20.74 -6.64
C GLU A 82 -4.48 -20.99 -7.86
N HIS A 83 -3.15 -21.00 -7.67
CA HIS A 83 -2.20 -21.39 -8.72
C HIS A 83 -2.24 -22.90 -8.99
N GLY A 84 -2.66 -23.72 -8.03
CA GLY A 84 -2.71 -25.16 -8.16
C GLY A 84 -1.41 -25.86 -7.79
N GLY A 85 -0.51 -25.17 -7.09
CA GLY A 85 0.82 -25.65 -6.68
C GLY A 85 1.93 -25.38 -7.69
N GLY A 86 3.18 -25.64 -7.29
CA GLY A 86 4.37 -25.33 -8.08
C GLY A 86 4.82 -23.87 -7.96
N LEU A 87 5.69 -23.44 -8.89
CA LEU A 87 6.23 -22.10 -8.90
C LEU A 87 5.27 -21.11 -9.57
N LEU A 88 5.07 -19.98 -8.93
CA LEU A 88 4.21 -18.87 -9.39
C LEU A 88 4.78 -18.13 -10.60
N GLY A 89 6.09 -18.29 -10.88
CA GLY A 89 6.78 -17.51 -11.90
C GLY A 89 7.32 -16.19 -11.35
N SER A 90 7.24 -15.14 -12.16
CA SER A 90 7.71 -13.79 -11.81
C SER A 90 6.64 -13.02 -11.07
N VAL A 91 6.99 -12.46 -9.90
CA VAL A 91 6.08 -11.77 -8.99
C VAL A 91 6.58 -10.35 -8.72
N LEU A 92 5.69 -9.36 -8.80
CA LEU A 92 5.93 -7.99 -8.37
C LEU A 92 5.10 -7.67 -7.12
N ASP A 93 5.80 -7.30 -6.04
CA ASP A 93 5.22 -6.85 -4.77
C ASP A 93 5.08 -5.32 -4.79
N LEU A 94 3.83 -4.85 -4.87
CA LEU A 94 3.47 -3.44 -4.95
C LEU A 94 3.30 -2.86 -3.54
N GLY A 95 4.27 -2.08 -3.08
CA GLY A 95 4.35 -1.57 -1.73
C GLY A 95 4.88 -2.62 -0.76
N CYS A 96 6.07 -3.16 -1.05
CA CYS A 96 6.63 -4.30 -0.35
C CYS A 96 6.96 -4.05 1.14
N GLY A 97 6.95 -2.79 1.59
CA GLY A 97 7.23 -2.43 2.97
C GLY A 97 8.56 -2.99 3.46
N THR A 98 8.54 -3.64 4.61
CA THR A 98 9.72 -4.33 5.17
C THR A 98 9.95 -5.72 4.59
N GLY A 99 9.16 -6.15 3.58
CA GLY A 99 9.30 -7.45 2.93
C GLY A 99 8.63 -8.60 3.66
N LEU A 100 7.54 -8.36 4.38
CA LEU A 100 6.82 -9.43 5.10
C LEU A 100 6.24 -10.46 4.13
N ILE A 101 5.52 -10.02 3.09
CA ILE A 101 4.99 -10.96 2.09
C ILE A 101 6.11 -11.59 1.25
N GLY A 102 7.19 -10.84 0.99
CA GLY A 102 8.36 -11.39 0.31
C GLY A 102 8.93 -12.61 1.04
N SER A 103 9.02 -12.55 2.37
CA SER A 103 9.47 -13.68 3.20
C SER A 103 8.53 -14.89 3.16
N GLU A 104 7.24 -14.67 2.98
CA GLU A 104 6.25 -15.76 2.90
C GLU A 104 6.20 -16.41 1.50
N ILE A 105 6.43 -15.63 0.43
CA ILE A 105 6.16 -16.06 -0.95
C ILE A 105 7.42 -16.43 -1.75
N LYS A 106 8.62 -16.04 -1.31
CA LYS A 106 9.87 -16.20 -2.07
C LYS A 106 10.10 -17.61 -2.59
N ASP A 107 9.86 -18.63 -1.78
CA ASP A 107 10.10 -20.02 -2.14
C ASP A 107 9.16 -20.52 -3.26
N PHE A 108 8.09 -19.79 -3.55
CA PHE A 108 7.17 -20.08 -4.65
C PHE A 108 7.47 -19.26 -5.91
N CYS A 109 8.45 -18.35 -5.89
CA CYS A 109 8.75 -17.45 -7.01
C CYS A 109 9.99 -17.87 -7.77
N THR A 110 9.99 -17.73 -9.12
CA THR A 110 11.21 -17.82 -9.92
C THR A 110 11.96 -16.49 -9.92
N ASN A 111 11.23 -15.37 -9.82
CA ASN A 111 11.74 -14.02 -9.69
C ASN A 111 10.79 -13.22 -8.79
N LEU A 112 11.32 -12.51 -7.81
CA LEU A 112 10.54 -11.68 -6.91
C LEU A 112 11.12 -10.27 -6.86
N GLU A 113 10.34 -9.32 -7.35
CA GLU A 113 10.69 -7.90 -7.29
C GLU A 113 9.77 -7.16 -6.33
N GLY A 114 10.28 -6.10 -5.70
CA GLY A 114 9.52 -5.28 -4.78
C GLY A 114 9.71 -3.79 -5.03
N ILE A 115 8.64 -3.03 -4.89
CA ILE A 115 8.68 -1.57 -4.93
C ILE A 115 8.06 -0.98 -3.67
N ASP A 116 8.61 0.14 -3.21
CA ASP A 116 8.04 0.91 -2.10
C ASP A 116 8.40 2.40 -2.19
N LEU A 117 7.55 3.26 -1.64
CA LEU A 117 7.78 4.70 -1.51
C LEU A 117 8.77 5.05 -0.41
N SER A 118 8.88 4.23 0.63
CA SER A 118 9.71 4.48 1.79
C SER A 118 11.09 3.85 1.63
N LYS A 119 12.12 4.70 1.64
CA LYS A 119 13.52 4.24 1.64
C LYS A 119 13.87 3.45 2.89
N GLU A 120 13.29 3.83 4.03
CA GLU A 120 13.56 3.13 5.29
C GLU A 120 12.92 1.74 5.30
N MET A 121 11.74 1.58 4.70
CA MET A 121 11.12 0.27 4.48
C MET A 121 11.98 -0.61 3.57
N LEU A 122 12.42 -0.09 2.43
CA LEU A 122 13.26 -0.81 1.48
C LEU A 122 14.60 -1.26 2.08
N LYS A 123 15.20 -0.48 3.00
CA LYS A 123 16.40 -0.93 3.74
C LYS A 123 16.14 -2.19 4.56
N LEU A 124 14.98 -2.26 5.21
CA LEU A 124 14.58 -3.43 5.99
C LEU A 124 14.23 -4.62 5.10
N ALA A 125 13.52 -4.39 3.99
CA ALA A 125 13.25 -5.42 2.99
C ALA A 125 14.53 -6.00 2.39
N ASN A 126 15.51 -5.13 2.05
CA ASN A 126 16.81 -5.55 1.52
C ASN A 126 17.60 -6.39 2.53
N ALA A 127 17.51 -6.09 3.81
CA ALA A 127 18.20 -6.87 4.87
C ALA A 127 17.66 -8.31 4.97
N LYS A 128 16.44 -8.59 4.53
CA LYS A 128 15.86 -9.95 4.48
C LYS A 128 16.41 -10.80 3.35
N ASN A 129 16.99 -10.17 2.32
CA ASN A 129 17.62 -10.85 1.18
C ASN A 129 16.69 -11.86 0.47
N VAL A 130 15.40 -11.50 0.35
CA VAL A 130 14.37 -12.35 -0.31
C VAL A 130 13.97 -11.84 -1.69
N TYR A 131 14.21 -10.56 -2.00
CA TYR A 131 13.91 -9.98 -3.31
C TYR A 131 15.11 -10.07 -4.25
N ASP A 132 14.85 -10.37 -5.51
CA ASP A 132 15.84 -10.34 -6.57
C ASP A 132 16.13 -8.88 -7.00
N GLN A 133 15.11 -8.00 -6.92
CA GLN A 133 15.24 -6.56 -7.15
C GLN A 133 14.32 -5.77 -6.22
N LEU A 134 14.82 -4.63 -5.71
CA LEU A 134 14.05 -3.65 -4.96
C LEU A 134 14.18 -2.28 -5.61
N SER A 135 13.05 -1.59 -5.80
CA SER A 135 13.01 -0.27 -6.43
C SER A 135 12.29 0.75 -5.56
N HIS A 136 12.90 1.93 -5.39
CA HIS A 136 12.28 3.06 -4.72
C HIS A 136 11.42 3.83 -5.71
N SER A 137 10.12 3.57 -5.73
CA SER A 137 9.18 4.17 -6.68
C SER A 137 7.77 4.24 -6.15
N ASP A 138 6.99 5.17 -6.69
CA ASP A 138 5.53 5.16 -6.62
C ASP A 138 4.96 4.06 -7.53
N ILE A 139 3.84 3.45 -7.13
CA ILE A 139 3.20 2.35 -7.90
C ILE A 139 2.83 2.81 -9.31
N ILE A 140 2.15 3.95 -9.44
CA ILE A 140 1.72 4.47 -10.75
C ILE A 140 2.93 4.85 -11.60
N GLU A 141 3.95 5.46 -10.99
CA GLU A 141 5.20 5.82 -11.67
C GLU A 141 5.92 4.57 -12.20
N TYR A 142 6.09 3.54 -11.36
CA TYR A 142 6.73 2.28 -11.76
C TYR A 142 5.95 1.59 -12.88
N LEU A 143 4.64 1.38 -12.69
CA LEU A 143 3.79 0.72 -13.67
C LEU A 143 3.71 1.48 -15.01
N SER A 144 3.91 2.81 -15.00
CA SER A 144 3.88 3.63 -16.22
C SER A 144 5.19 3.61 -16.99
N ASN A 145 6.32 3.54 -16.29
CA ASN A 145 7.65 3.74 -16.88
C ASN A 145 8.35 2.43 -17.25
N GLU A 146 8.03 1.33 -16.54
CA GLU A 146 8.68 0.04 -16.75
C GLU A 146 7.95 -0.83 -17.77
N GLU A 147 8.68 -1.73 -18.41
CA GLU A 147 8.12 -2.86 -19.15
C GLU A 147 7.77 -3.97 -18.16
N LEU A 148 6.48 -4.28 -18.04
CA LEU A 148 6.00 -5.27 -17.11
C LEU A 148 6.00 -6.67 -17.75
N ASN A 149 6.51 -7.66 -17.02
CA ASN A 149 6.55 -9.06 -17.48
C ASN A 149 6.40 -10.03 -16.31
N PHE A 150 5.31 -9.85 -15.53
CA PHE A 150 5.03 -10.59 -14.31
C PHE A 150 3.84 -11.52 -14.46
N ASP A 151 3.92 -12.68 -13.80
CA ASP A 151 2.82 -13.65 -13.71
C ASP A 151 1.85 -13.24 -12.59
N TYR A 152 2.38 -12.61 -11.54
CA TYR A 152 1.58 -12.08 -10.42
C TYR A 152 2.02 -10.68 -10.01
N PHE A 153 1.03 -9.88 -9.63
CA PHE A 153 1.16 -8.62 -8.90
C PHE A 153 0.51 -8.84 -7.54
N ILE A 154 1.22 -8.52 -6.47
CA ILE A 154 0.71 -8.69 -5.11
C ILE A 154 0.77 -7.34 -4.39
N SER A 155 -0.25 -7.04 -3.59
CA SER A 155 -0.28 -5.80 -2.81
C SER A 155 -0.97 -6.05 -1.47
N THR A 156 -0.22 -5.92 -0.37
CA THR A 156 -0.70 -6.25 0.97
C THR A 156 -0.83 -4.98 1.81
N ASP A 157 -2.07 -4.57 2.06
CA ASP A 157 -2.45 -3.38 2.86
C ASP A 157 -1.84 -2.06 2.37
N VAL A 158 -1.69 -1.93 1.05
CA VAL A 158 -1.18 -0.73 0.37
C VAL A 158 -2.32 0.07 -0.26
N PHE A 159 -3.30 -0.59 -0.87
CA PHE A 159 -4.41 0.08 -1.55
C PHE A 159 -5.35 0.82 -0.58
N ILE A 160 -5.18 0.62 0.71
CA ILE A 160 -5.77 1.48 1.74
C ILE A 160 -5.22 2.93 1.71
N TYR A 161 -4.19 3.24 0.93
CA TYR A 161 -3.69 4.59 0.66
C TYR A 161 -4.01 5.08 -0.76
N VAL A 162 -4.69 4.25 -1.57
CA VAL A 162 -5.11 4.55 -2.94
C VAL A 162 -6.63 4.36 -3.02
N GLY A 163 -7.38 5.45 -3.20
CA GLY A 163 -8.84 5.37 -3.34
C GLY A 163 -9.24 4.89 -4.74
N GLU A 164 -8.78 5.59 -5.77
CA GLU A 164 -9.08 5.27 -7.17
C GLU A 164 -8.07 4.26 -7.72
N LEU A 165 -8.49 3.00 -7.92
CA LEU A 165 -7.63 1.90 -8.37
C LEU A 165 -7.63 1.67 -9.89
N SER A 166 -8.50 2.34 -10.64
CA SER A 166 -8.65 2.13 -12.09
C SER A 166 -7.35 2.30 -12.87
N ASP A 167 -6.51 3.26 -12.48
CA ASP A 167 -5.21 3.46 -13.14
C ASP A 167 -4.25 2.30 -12.89
N VAL A 168 -4.22 1.74 -11.67
CA VAL A 168 -3.41 0.56 -11.35
C VAL A 168 -3.84 -0.62 -12.22
N PHE A 169 -5.16 -0.91 -12.25
CA PHE A 169 -5.70 -2.02 -13.04
C PHE A 169 -5.45 -1.85 -14.54
N ARG A 170 -5.66 -0.62 -15.05
CA ARG A 170 -5.42 -0.28 -16.44
C ARG A 170 -3.96 -0.45 -16.84
N LEU A 171 -3.04 0.06 -16.04
CA LEU A 171 -1.60 -0.02 -16.32
C LEU A 171 -1.11 -1.48 -16.31
N ILE A 172 -1.50 -2.27 -15.30
CA ILE A 172 -1.17 -3.69 -15.27
C ILE A 172 -1.72 -4.39 -16.51
N LYS A 173 -3.00 -4.20 -16.85
CA LYS A 173 -3.65 -4.84 -17.99
C LYS A 173 -2.98 -4.50 -19.33
N TRP A 174 -2.56 -3.25 -19.53
CA TRP A 174 -2.07 -2.80 -20.83
C TRP A 174 -0.56 -2.93 -20.99
N LYS A 175 0.20 -2.80 -19.90
CA LYS A 175 1.64 -2.79 -19.94
C LYS A 175 2.27 -4.17 -19.68
N ASN A 176 1.55 -5.05 -19.00
CA ASN A 176 2.09 -6.38 -18.71
C ASN A 176 2.05 -7.28 -19.95
N LYS A 177 3.20 -7.85 -20.30
CA LYS A 177 3.37 -8.73 -21.47
C LYS A 177 2.76 -10.12 -21.26
N ARG A 178 2.44 -10.48 -20.01
CA ARG A 178 1.84 -11.77 -19.64
C ARG A 178 0.37 -11.58 -19.24
N ALA A 179 -0.37 -12.68 -19.23
CA ALA A 179 -1.70 -12.73 -18.61
C ALA A 179 -1.58 -12.81 -17.07
N GLY A 180 -0.99 -11.76 -16.47
CA GLY A 180 -0.73 -11.70 -15.05
C GLY A 180 -2.00 -11.53 -14.21
N LYS A 181 -1.95 -12.01 -12.97
CA LYS A 181 -3.02 -11.86 -11.99
C LYS A 181 -2.62 -10.82 -10.94
N LEU A 182 -3.56 -9.95 -10.55
CA LEU A 182 -3.38 -9.04 -9.41
C LEU A 182 -4.14 -9.60 -8.20
N VAL A 183 -3.44 -9.73 -7.08
CA VAL A 183 -4.00 -10.17 -5.79
C VAL A 183 -3.65 -9.12 -4.73
N PHE A 184 -4.65 -8.62 -4.01
CA PHE A 184 -4.44 -7.55 -3.05
C PHE A 184 -5.40 -7.62 -1.88
N SER A 185 -5.06 -6.91 -0.79
CA SER A 185 -5.95 -6.63 0.32
C SER A 185 -6.35 -5.15 0.35
N THR A 186 -7.54 -4.87 0.88
CA THR A 186 -8.04 -3.51 1.14
C THR A 186 -9.01 -3.53 2.32
N GLU A 187 -9.31 -2.36 2.89
CA GLU A 187 -10.39 -2.21 3.87
C GLU A 187 -11.74 -2.20 3.15
N HIS A 188 -12.77 -2.80 3.76
CA HIS A 188 -14.11 -2.91 3.17
C HIS A 188 -15.03 -1.78 3.58
N THR A 189 -15.87 -1.32 2.66
CA THR A 189 -17.03 -0.46 2.92
C THR A 189 -18.29 -1.03 2.29
N GLU A 190 -19.45 -0.80 2.93
CA GLU A 190 -20.76 -1.11 2.36
C GLU A 190 -21.27 0.01 1.41
N LEU A 191 -20.62 1.17 1.42
CA LEU A 191 -20.93 2.27 0.51
C LEU A 191 -20.36 1.97 -0.87
N ASP A 192 -21.07 2.37 -1.92
CA ASP A 192 -20.64 2.12 -3.30
C ASP A 192 -19.34 2.88 -3.64
N GLY A 193 -18.46 2.25 -4.41
CA GLY A 193 -17.18 2.81 -4.81
C GLY A 193 -16.10 2.73 -3.71
N PHE A 194 -15.47 3.84 -3.39
CA PHE A 194 -14.45 3.96 -2.34
C PHE A 194 -14.67 5.19 -1.47
N GLN A 195 -14.20 5.12 -0.22
CA GLN A 195 -14.36 6.18 0.78
C GLN A 195 -13.01 6.49 1.45
N LEU A 196 -12.77 7.78 1.71
CA LEU A 196 -11.68 8.20 2.61
C LEU A 196 -12.21 8.22 4.05
N GLU A 197 -11.76 7.28 4.84
CA GLU A 197 -12.16 7.09 6.22
C GLU A 197 -11.50 8.12 7.17
N LYS A 198 -12.08 8.34 8.34
CA LYS A 198 -11.51 9.22 9.38
C LYS A 198 -10.11 8.79 9.84
N THR A 199 -9.73 7.55 9.60
CA THR A 199 -8.38 7.04 9.83
C THR A 199 -7.33 7.68 8.92
N GLY A 200 -7.74 8.22 7.77
CA GLY A 200 -6.86 8.68 6.68
C GLY A 200 -6.55 7.57 5.68
N ARG A 201 -7.24 6.43 5.76
CA ARG A 201 -7.16 5.30 4.84
C ARG A 201 -8.39 5.24 3.97
N TYR A 202 -8.30 4.53 2.85
CA TYR A 202 -9.42 4.26 1.97
C TYR A 202 -9.98 2.86 2.22
N SER A 203 -11.31 2.78 2.17
CA SER A 203 -12.05 1.53 2.10
C SER A 203 -12.74 1.41 0.74
N HIS A 204 -12.91 0.19 0.24
CA HIS A 204 -13.48 -0.09 -1.07
C HIS A 204 -14.67 -1.03 -0.95
N SER A 205 -15.69 -0.83 -1.78
CA SER A 205 -16.81 -1.77 -1.87
C SER A 205 -16.41 -3.03 -2.67
N LYS A 206 -17.16 -4.11 -2.48
CA LYS A 206 -16.95 -5.34 -3.26
C LYS A 206 -17.29 -5.20 -4.74
N THR A 207 -18.10 -4.20 -5.07
CA THR A 207 -18.56 -3.90 -6.43
C THR A 207 -17.68 -2.90 -7.16
N TYR A 208 -16.72 -2.33 -6.48
CA TYR A 208 -15.74 -1.38 -7.05
C TYR A 208 -14.63 -2.06 -7.88
#